data_ac56d06b7009165d00673ca71a87b656
#
_entry.id   ac56d06b7009165d00673ca71a87b656
#
_cell.length_a   1.000
_cell.length_b   1.000
_cell.length_c   1.000
_cell.angle_alpha   90.00
_cell.angle_beta   90.00
_cell.angle_gamma   90.00
#
_symmetry.space_group_name_H-M   'P 1'
#
loop_
_entity.id
_entity.type
_entity.pdbx_description
1 polymer ?
#
loop_
_entity_poly.entity_id
_entity_poly.type
_entity_poly.pdbx_seq_one_letter_code
_entity_poly.pdbx_strand_id
1 'polypeptide(L)'
;MSGFQSGSAWGHGLATIASDGTVLDVWYPSPSLGGAPQSDLQWFPPKELDLVAGEDQLREVRTEVIREEIELSLPVSSTADAYLRLHLLSHLLVKPNTINLDGLIPNLPIAVFTNRGPVLPDVYQRKALEFRKAGVSAHSLDKFPRLIDYVTPSKVRIADANRVRLGAHLAPGTTVMHEGFVNFNAGTLGSSMIEGRVSQGVVIGDGSDIGGGASIMGTLSG
;
A
#
# COMPACT_ATOMS: atom_id res chain seq x y z
N MET A 1 -11.06 25.83 1.21
CA MET A 1 -9.91 25.25 0.51
C MET A 1 -9.20 24.36 1.50
N SER A 2 -9.36 23.05 1.43
CA SER A 2 -8.55 22.10 2.19
C SER A 2 -7.19 22.09 1.51
N GLY A 3 -6.23 22.85 2.03
CA GLY A 3 -4.86 22.82 1.53
C GLY A 3 -4.22 21.50 1.94
N PHE A 4 -3.83 20.66 0.96
CA PHE A 4 -2.98 19.52 1.22
C PHE A 4 -1.63 19.97 1.77
N GLN A 5 -0.96 19.09 2.51
CA GLN A 5 0.39 19.30 3.00
C GLN A 5 1.31 19.59 1.80
N SER A 6 2.04 20.69 1.84
CA SER A 6 3.09 20.99 0.88
C SER A 6 4.37 20.25 1.24
N GLY A 7 5.20 19.97 0.24
CA GLY A 7 6.49 19.32 0.41
C GLY A 7 6.60 18.02 -0.37
N SER A 8 7.82 17.53 -0.46
CA SER A 8 8.16 16.32 -1.20
C SER A 8 8.20 15.10 -0.29
N ALA A 9 8.14 13.93 -0.90
CA ALA A 9 8.49 12.66 -0.29
C ALA A 9 9.20 11.78 -1.33
N TRP A 10 10.02 10.86 -0.87
CA TRP A 10 10.77 9.98 -1.75
C TRP A 10 11.02 8.60 -1.11
N GLY A 11 11.44 7.66 -1.94
CA GLY A 11 11.84 6.35 -1.46
C GLY A 11 12.53 5.52 -2.54
N HIS A 12 13.40 4.61 -2.10
CA HIS A 12 13.80 3.49 -2.92
C HIS A 12 12.77 2.37 -2.76
N GLY A 13 12.29 1.85 -3.88
CA GLY A 13 11.28 0.79 -3.90
C GLY A 13 11.68 -0.38 -4.77
N LEU A 14 11.17 -1.55 -4.45
CA LEU A 14 11.24 -2.74 -5.29
C LEU A 14 9.94 -2.84 -6.10
N ALA A 15 10.02 -2.53 -7.38
CA ALA A 15 8.88 -2.58 -8.29
C ALA A 15 8.71 -3.97 -8.88
N THR A 16 7.48 -4.49 -8.92
CA THR A 16 7.11 -5.68 -9.70
C THR A 16 6.51 -5.24 -11.02
N ILE A 17 7.15 -5.61 -12.11
CA ILE A 17 6.79 -5.18 -13.46
C ILE A 17 6.43 -6.40 -14.29
N ALA A 18 5.23 -6.41 -14.84
CA ALA A 18 4.76 -7.47 -15.72
C ALA A 18 5.44 -7.42 -17.10
N SER A 19 5.33 -8.50 -17.86
CA SER A 19 5.97 -8.65 -19.18
C SER A 19 5.49 -7.61 -20.21
N ASP A 20 4.30 -7.05 -20.02
CA ASP A 20 3.76 -5.96 -20.86
C ASP A 20 4.22 -4.56 -20.44
N GLY A 21 5.04 -4.46 -19.37
CA GLY A 21 5.53 -3.21 -18.81
C GLY A 21 4.66 -2.61 -17.70
N THR A 22 3.52 -3.22 -17.38
CA THR A 22 2.65 -2.75 -16.29
C THR A 22 3.36 -2.90 -14.95
N VAL A 23 3.50 -1.81 -14.20
CA VAL A 23 3.93 -1.84 -12.79
C VAL A 23 2.77 -2.33 -11.95
N LEU A 24 2.90 -3.51 -11.34
CA LEU A 24 1.84 -4.14 -10.55
C LEU A 24 1.80 -3.64 -9.11
N ASP A 25 2.97 -3.48 -8.52
CA ASP A 25 3.17 -2.91 -7.18
C ASP A 25 4.57 -2.32 -7.04
N VAL A 26 4.77 -1.59 -5.93
CA VAL A 26 6.09 -1.16 -5.48
C VAL A 26 6.15 -1.27 -3.96
N TRP A 27 7.14 -1.98 -3.44
CA TRP A 27 7.41 -2.04 -2.01
C TRP A 27 8.45 -0.99 -1.61
N TYR A 28 8.06 -0.05 -0.74
CA TYR A 28 8.94 0.98 -0.18
C TYR A 28 9.23 0.67 1.30
N PRO A 29 10.33 -0.03 1.64
CA PRO A 29 10.62 -0.42 3.02
C PRO A 29 10.91 0.75 3.95
N SER A 30 11.42 1.86 3.42
CA SER A 30 11.86 3.03 4.20
C SER A 30 11.62 4.33 3.43
N PRO A 31 10.34 4.70 3.18
CA PRO A 31 10.03 5.98 2.55
C PRO A 31 10.35 7.14 3.50
N SER A 32 10.59 8.33 2.94
CA SER A 32 10.95 9.52 3.72
C SER A 32 10.24 10.76 3.22
N LEU A 33 9.97 11.70 4.14
CA LEU A 33 9.52 13.04 3.80
C LEU A 33 10.73 13.92 3.44
N GLY A 34 10.48 14.94 2.62
CA GLY A 34 11.49 15.86 2.09
C GLY A 34 12.00 15.41 0.72
N GLY A 35 12.92 16.21 0.16
CA GLY A 35 13.58 15.87 -1.11
C GLY A 35 14.63 14.77 -0.94
N ALA A 36 14.84 14.02 -2.00
CA ALA A 36 15.88 13.00 -2.01
C ALA A 36 17.28 13.63 -1.85
N PRO A 37 18.23 12.98 -1.12
CA PRO A 37 19.57 13.51 -0.93
C PRO A 37 20.28 13.77 -2.26
N GLN A 38 20.93 14.93 -2.39
CA GLN A 38 21.72 15.29 -3.59
C GLN A 38 22.96 14.41 -3.80
N SER A 39 23.45 13.74 -2.77
CA SER A 39 24.56 12.77 -2.86
C SER A 39 24.23 11.57 -3.76
N ASP A 40 22.97 11.35 -4.08
CA ASP A 40 22.47 10.29 -4.97
C ASP A 40 22.46 10.71 -6.46
N LEU A 41 23.23 11.73 -6.86
CA LEU A 41 23.42 12.07 -8.29
C LEU A 41 24.08 10.94 -9.09
N GLN A 42 24.82 10.03 -8.40
CA GLN A 42 25.16 8.71 -8.91
C GLN A 42 24.26 7.70 -8.16
N TRP A 43 23.09 7.42 -8.75
CA TRP A 43 22.15 6.51 -8.14
C TRP A 43 22.69 5.08 -8.15
N PHE A 44 22.89 4.53 -6.96
CA PHE A 44 23.13 3.11 -6.75
C PHE A 44 21.96 2.55 -5.95
N PRO A 45 21.32 1.45 -6.42
CA PRO A 45 20.27 0.82 -5.64
C PRO A 45 20.80 0.37 -4.27
N PRO A 46 20.01 0.47 -3.19
CA PRO A 46 20.36 -0.13 -1.92
C PRO A 46 20.64 -1.62 -2.12
N LYS A 47 21.81 -2.09 -1.63
CA LYS A 47 22.27 -3.47 -1.85
C LYS A 47 21.25 -4.52 -1.42
N GLU A 48 20.54 -4.25 -0.34
CA GLU A 48 19.52 -5.14 0.22
C GLU A 48 18.33 -5.33 -0.74
N LEU A 49 17.94 -4.28 -1.47
CA LEU A 49 16.88 -4.35 -2.47
C LEU A 49 17.40 -4.98 -3.77
N ASP A 50 18.61 -4.64 -4.16
CA ASP A 50 19.22 -5.16 -5.39
C ASP A 50 19.42 -6.69 -5.34
N LEU A 51 19.69 -7.24 -4.15
CA LEU A 51 19.83 -8.69 -3.94
C LEU A 51 18.57 -9.50 -4.22
N VAL A 52 17.39 -8.87 -4.14
CA VAL A 52 16.08 -9.53 -4.38
C VAL A 52 15.46 -9.11 -5.70
N ALA A 53 16.11 -8.24 -6.46
CA ALA A 53 15.71 -7.91 -7.83
C ALA A 53 15.99 -9.10 -8.76
N GLY A 54 15.16 -9.27 -9.78
CA GLY A 54 15.32 -10.35 -10.75
C GLY A 54 14.04 -10.76 -11.45
N GLU A 55 14.12 -11.85 -12.18
CA GLU A 55 13.02 -12.38 -12.98
C GLU A 55 12.25 -13.50 -12.24
N ASP A 56 10.92 -13.50 -12.35
CA ASP A 56 10.06 -14.60 -11.96
C ASP A 56 9.26 -15.07 -13.18
N GLN A 57 9.76 -16.10 -13.83
CA GLN A 57 9.15 -16.67 -15.03
C GLN A 57 7.76 -17.28 -14.76
N LEU A 58 7.50 -17.74 -13.54
CA LEU A 58 6.19 -18.31 -13.20
C LEU A 58 5.11 -17.21 -13.23
N ARG A 59 5.39 -16.06 -12.62
CA ARG A 59 4.48 -14.91 -12.60
C ARG A 59 4.58 -14.04 -13.86
N GLU A 60 5.58 -14.28 -14.73
CA GLU A 60 5.91 -13.44 -15.89
C GLU A 60 6.14 -11.99 -15.51
N VAL A 61 6.91 -11.80 -14.45
CA VAL A 61 7.28 -10.48 -13.95
C VAL A 61 8.79 -10.40 -13.75
N ARG A 62 9.31 -9.17 -13.74
CA ARG A 62 10.60 -8.86 -13.18
C ARG A 62 10.44 -7.94 -11.98
N THR A 63 11.37 -8.00 -11.06
CA THR A 63 11.48 -7.02 -9.97
C THR A 63 12.74 -6.20 -10.19
N GLU A 64 12.61 -4.89 -10.04
CA GLU A 64 13.74 -3.95 -10.16
C GLU A 64 13.66 -2.87 -9.09
N VAL A 65 14.83 -2.36 -8.68
CA VAL A 65 14.88 -1.26 -7.73
C VAL A 65 14.65 0.04 -8.47
N ILE A 66 13.70 0.82 -7.98
CA ILE A 66 13.40 2.15 -8.49
C ILE A 66 13.63 3.21 -7.40
N ARG A 67 13.75 4.46 -7.79
CA ARG A 67 13.67 5.62 -6.93
C ARG A 67 12.53 6.50 -7.40
N GLU A 68 11.64 6.84 -6.49
CA GLU A 68 10.50 7.73 -6.73
C GLU A 68 10.64 8.95 -5.83
N GLU A 69 10.30 10.12 -6.37
CA GLU A 69 10.19 11.38 -5.65
C GLU A 69 8.92 12.09 -6.09
N ILE A 70 8.12 12.54 -5.14
CA ILE A 70 6.80 13.10 -5.38
C ILE A 70 6.60 14.41 -4.62
N GLU A 71 5.70 15.26 -5.14
CA GLU A 71 5.12 16.40 -4.41
C GLU A 71 3.78 16.03 -3.80
N LEU A 72 3.64 16.14 -2.47
CA LEU A 72 2.48 15.67 -1.72
C LEU A 72 1.18 16.39 -2.07
N SER A 73 1.27 17.63 -2.56
CA SER A 73 0.12 18.45 -2.95
C SER A 73 -0.39 18.20 -4.38
N LEU A 74 0.41 17.55 -5.23
CA LEU A 74 0.04 17.25 -6.62
C LEU A 74 -0.76 15.94 -6.71
N PRO A 75 -1.61 15.78 -7.75
CA PRO A 75 -2.28 14.52 -8.03
C PRO A 75 -1.30 13.37 -8.28
N VAL A 76 -1.78 12.15 -8.06
CA VAL A 76 -1.03 10.91 -8.34
C VAL A 76 -0.80 10.74 -9.83
N SER A 77 0.45 10.50 -10.23
CA SER A 77 0.88 10.47 -11.64
C SER A 77 1.22 9.08 -12.17
N SER A 78 1.48 8.11 -11.30
CA SER A 78 1.93 6.76 -11.68
C SER A 78 1.56 5.72 -10.61
N THR A 79 1.73 4.43 -10.94
CA THR A 79 1.62 3.35 -9.95
C THR A 79 2.69 3.48 -8.87
N ALA A 80 3.91 3.88 -9.20
CA ALA A 80 4.99 4.06 -8.25
C ALA A 80 4.67 5.19 -7.25
N ASP A 81 4.19 6.34 -7.75
CA ASP A 81 3.69 7.46 -6.92
C ASP A 81 2.53 6.99 -6.02
N ALA A 82 1.54 6.28 -6.57
CA ALA A 82 0.42 5.75 -5.80
C ALA A 82 0.88 4.89 -4.61
N TYR A 83 1.76 3.94 -4.86
CA TYR A 83 2.31 3.06 -3.82
C TYR A 83 3.15 3.83 -2.79
N LEU A 84 3.92 4.84 -3.22
CA LEU A 84 4.68 5.67 -2.27
C LEU A 84 3.74 6.39 -1.30
N ARG A 85 2.65 7.02 -1.78
CA ARG A 85 1.65 7.66 -0.90
C ARG A 85 0.99 6.67 0.05
N LEU A 86 0.63 5.48 -0.42
CA LEU A 86 0.06 4.44 0.44
C LEU A 86 1.05 4.01 1.54
N HIS A 87 2.33 3.88 1.21
CA HIS A 87 3.38 3.57 2.20
C HIS A 87 3.57 4.71 3.20
N LEU A 88 3.57 5.98 2.77
CA LEU A 88 3.68 7.12 3.69
C LEU A 88 2.57 7.11 4.76
N LEU A 89 1.34 6.79 4.37
CA LEU A 89 0.21 6.63 5.29
C LEU A 89 0.43 5.46 6.25
N SER A 90 0.82 4.29 5.74
CA SER A 90 0.99 3.08 6.54
C SER A 90 2.23 3.11 7.44
N HIS A 91 3.27 3.85 7.07
CA HIS A 91 4.43 4.14 7.91
C HIS A 91 4.19 5.29 8.90
N LEU A 92 2.98 5.85 8.98
CA LEU A 92 2.60 6.95 9.86
C LEU A 92 3.37 8.26 9.60
N LEU A 93 3.97 8.42 8.44
CA LEU A 93 4.71 9.63 8.05
C LEU A 93 3.78 10.79 7.70
N VAL A 94 2.59 10.47 7.22
CA VAL A 94 1.51 11.44 6.95
C VAL A 94 0.20 10.93 7.56
N LYS A 95 -0.69 11.85 7.91
CA LYS A 95 -2.03 11.49 8.43
C LYS A 95 -3.02 11.33 7.28
N PRO A 96 -4.12 10.58 7.47
CA PRO A 96 -5.20 10.55 6.50
C PRO A 96 -5.72 11.96 6.18
N ASN A 97 -6.08 12.20 4.93
CA ASN A 97 -6.62 13.45 4.41
C ASN A 97 -5.63 14.63 4.38
N THR A 98 -4.33 14.42 4.60
CA THR A 98 -3.34 15.50 4.59
C THR A 98 -2.57 15.63 3.29
N ILE A 99 -2.56 14.61 2.44
CA ILE A 99 -1.89 14.59 1.14
C ILE A 99 -2.90 14.41 0.00
N ASN A 100 -2.54 14.86 -1.19
CA ASN A 100 -3.39 14.69 -2.36
C ASN A 100 -3.37 13.23 -2.83
N LEU A 101 -4.54 12.62 -2.99
CA LEU A 101 -4.73 11.26 -3.51
C LEU A 101 -5.60 11.24 -4.78
N ASP A 102 -5.83 12.41 -5.41
CA ASP A 102 -6.55 12.47 -6.68
C ASP A 102 -5.78 11.66 -7.72
N GLY A 103 -6.48 10.82 -8.47
CA GLY A 103 -5.88 9.93 -9.46
C GLY A 103 -5.29 8.63 -8.91
N LEU A 104 -5.33 8.37 -7.58
CA LEU A 104 -4.77 7.15 -7.00
C LEU A 104 -5.41 5.88 -7.58
N ILE A 105 -6.73 5.80 -7.59
CA ILE A 105 -7.45 4.59 -8.04
C ILE A 105 -7.21 4.27 -9.53
N PRO A 106 -7.27 5.24 -10.46
CA PRO A 106 -6.91 4.99 -11.87
C PRO A 106 -5.48 4.50 -12.08
N ASN A 107 -4.52 4.96 -11.28
CA ASN A 107 -3.11 4.59 -11.39
C ASN A 107 -2.77 3.23 -10.74
N LEU A 108 -3.72 2.58 -10.05
CA LEU A 108 -3.52 1.24 -9.53
C LEU A 108 -4.09 0.20 -10.51
N PRO A 109 -3.30 -0.76 -11.00
CA PRO A 109 -3.78 -1.85 -11.83
C PRO A 109 -4.61 -2.84 -10.99
N ILE A 110 -5.47 -3.61 -11.66
CA ILE A 110 -6.07 -4.80 -11.06
C ILE A 110 -5.02 -5.91 -11.11
N ALA A 111 -4.71 -6.51 -9.97
CA ALA A 111 -3.78 -7.62 -9.88
C ALA A 111 -4.36 -8.77 -9.05
N VAL A 112 -3.93 -9.99 -9.32
CA VAL A 112 -4.12 -11.13 -8.42
C VAL A 112 -2.97 -11.11 -7.43
N PHE A 113 -3.25 -10.82 -6.17
CA PHE A 113 -2.26 -10.88 -5.10
C PHE A 113 -2.14 -12.31 -4.59
N THR A 114 -0.92 -12.85 -4.63
CA THR A 114 -0.62 -14.23 -4.25
C THR A 114 0.36 -14.28 -3.09
N ASN A 115 0.56 -15.46 -2.51
CA ASN A 115 1.61 -15.70 -1.50
C ASN A 115 3.05 -15.55 -2.05
N ARG A 116 3.22 -15.21 -3.35
CA ARG A 116 4.52 -14.90 -3.98
C ARG A 116 4.57 -13.50 -4.59
N GLY A 117 3.57 -12.65 -4.32
CA GLY A 117 3.43 -11.32 -4.87
C GLY A 117 2.37 -11.20 -5.96
N PRO A 118 2.21 -10.01 -6.57
CA PRO A 118 1.18 -9.77 -7.57
C PRO A 118 1.50 -10.41 -8.92
N VAL A 119 0.45 -10.67 -9.67
CA VAL A 119 0.50 -11.19 -11.05
C VAL A 119 -0.69 -10.65 -11.84
N LEU A 120 -0.53 -10.48 -13.14
CA LEU A 120 -1.65 -10.09 -14.01
C LEU A 120 -2.76 -11.15 -13.99
N PRO A 121 -4.05 -10.76 -13.99
CA PRO A 121 -5.16 -11.71 -13.92
C PRO A 121 -5.18 -12.74 -15.05
N ASP A 122 -4.83 -12.35 -16.28
CA ASP A 122 -4.76 -13.23 -17.44
C ASP A 122 -3.61 -14.24 -17.33
N VAL A 123 -2.45 -13.82 -16.82
CA VAL A 123 -1.31 -14.72 -16.54
C VAL A 123 -1.69 -15.73 -15.48
N TYR A 124 -2.33 -15.28 -14.38
CA TYR A 124 -2.78 -16.18 -13.31
C TYR A 124 -3.78 -17.22 -13.82
N GLN A 125 -4.73 -16.81 -14.66
CA GLN A 125 -5.71 -17.71 -15.27
C GLN A 125 -5.05 -18.69 -16.24
N ARG A 126 -4.21 -18.20 -17.14
CA ARG A 126 -3.55 -19.02 -18.18
C ARG A 126 -2.61 -20.06 -17.60
N LYS A 127 -1.89 -19.72 -16.52
CA LYS A 127 -0.90 -20.59 -15.85
C LYS A 127 -1.44 -21.23 -14.57
N ALA A 128 -2.76 -21.37 -14.42
CA ALA A 128 -3.40 -21.84 -13.19
C ALA A 128 -2.87 -23.21 -12.71
N LEU A 129 -2.57 -24.15 -13.62
CA LEU A 129 -2.02 -25.46 -13.25
C LEU A 129 -0.57 -25.38 -12.78
N GLU A 130 0.23 -24.50 -13.38
CA GLU A 130 1.62 -24.26 -12.98
C GLU A 130 1.67 -23.60 -11.60
N PHE A 131 0.84 -22.59 -11.35
CA PHE A 131 0.70 -21.95 -10.04
C PHE A 131 0.29 -22.97 -8.97
N ARG A 132 -0.70 -23.81 -9.27
CA ARG A 132 -1.16 -24.84 -8.33
C ARG A 132 -0.06 -25.87 -8.03
N LYS A 133 0.68 -26.32 -9.06
CA LYS A 133 1.82 -27.22 -8.90
C LYS A 133 2.94 -26.60 -8.06
N ALA A 134 3.16 -25.29 -8.19
CA ALA A 134 4.17 -24.56 -7.44
C ALA A 134 3.73 -24.13 -6.02
N GLY A 135 2.50 -24.51 -5.58
CA GLY A 135 1.96 -24.12 -4.28
C GLY A 135 1.64 -22.63 -4.17
N VAL A 136 1.38 -21.96 -5.30
CA VAL A 136 0.97 -20.56 -5.32
C VAL A 136 -0.54 -20.47 -5.15
N SER A 137 -0.98 -19.65 -4.20
CA SER A 137 -2.39 -19.38 -3.91
C SER A 137 -2.67 -17.88 -3.98
N ALA A 138 -3.81 -17.53 -4.59
CA ALA A 138 -4.33 -16.17 -4.56
C ALA A 138 -5.08 -15.91 -3.25
N HIS A 139 -4.95 -14.70 -2.72
CA HIS A 139 -5.74 -14.23 -1.59
C HIS A 139 -6.63 -13.02 -1.92
N SER A 140 -6.36 -12.34 -3.03
CA SER A 140 -7.26 -11.30 -3.52
C SER A 140 -7.09 -11.05 -5.01
N LEU A 141 -8.13 -10.46 -5.62
CA LEU A 141 -8.14 -9.85 -6.93
C LEU A 141 -8.65 -8.43 -6.73
N ASP A 142 -7.76 -7.45 -6.66
CA ASP A 142 -8.10 -6.07 -6.32
C ASP A 142 -7.04 -5.11 -6.88
N LYS A 143 -7.29 -3.81 -6.72
CA LYS A 143 -6.32 -2.73 -6.91
C LYS A 143 -5.44 -2.51 -5.68
N PHE A 144 -5.97 -2.80 -4.49
CA PHE A 144 -5.30 -2.56 -3.21
C PHE A 144 -4.80 -3.87 -2.58
N PRO A 145 -3.52 -3.97 -2.25
CA PRO A 145 -3.01 -5.08 -1.47
C PRO A 145 -3.34 -4.95 0.02
N ARG A 146 -3.12 -6.03 0.76
CA ARG A 146 -3.16 -6.04 2.23
C ARG A 146 -2.00 -5.24 2.80
N LEU A 147 -2.24 -4.48 3.86
CA LEU A 147 -1.21 -3.70 4.53
C LEU A 147 -0.03 -4.56 4.98
N ILE A 148 -0.28 -5.69 5.63
CA ILE A 148 0.78 -6.49 6.25
C ILE A 148 1.71 -7.21 5.27
N ASP A 149 1.37 -7.25 3.99
CA ASP A 149 2.28 -7.77 2.96
C ASP A 149 3.42 -6.78 2.64
N TYR A 150 3.28 -5.51 3.05
CA TYR A 150 4.20 -4.41 2.75
C TYR A 150 4.76 -3.73 4.00
N VAL A 151 3.94 -3.56 5.02
CA VAL A 151 4.29 -2.86 6.26
C VAL A 151 3.84 -3.67 7.45
N THR A 152 4.76 -3.90 8.41
CA THR A 152 4.43 -4.50 9.70
C THR A 152 4.34 -3.41 10.76
N PRO A 153 3.14 -2.90 11.09
CA PRO A 153 2.99 -1.79 12.02
C PRO A 153 3.35 -2.22 13.45
N SER A 154 4.09 -1.36 14.16
CA SER A 154 4.53 -1.64 15.52
C SER A 154 3.41 -1.49 16.54
N LYS A 155 3.28 -2.43 17.48
CA LYS A 155 2.27 -2.43 18.56
C LYS A 155 0.83 -2.36 18.06
N VAL A 156 0.55 -2.93 16.90
CA VAL A 156 -0.77 -3.05 16.29
C VAL A 156 -1.15 -4.53 16.21
N ARG A 157 -2.43 -4.84 16.38
CA ARG A 157 -2.99 -6.17 16.16
C ARG A 157 -3.97 -6.12 15.00
N ILE A 158 -3.83 -7.05 14.05
CA ILE A 158 -4.72 -7.22 12.90
C ILE A 158 -5.12 -8.70 12.88
N ALA A 159 -6.38 -8.98 13.21
CA ALA A 159 -6.86 -10.36 13.33
C ALA A 159 -7.06 -11.04 11.97
N ASP A 160 -7.46 -10.28 10.94
CA ASP A 160 -7.56 -10.75 9.56
C ASP A 160 -6.85 -9.78 8.61
N ALA A 161 -5.80 -10.26 7.96
CA ALA A 161 -4.99 -9.49 7.02
C ALA A 161 -5.80 -8.86 5.87
N ASN A 162 -6.84 -9.55 5.39
CA ASN A 162 -7.65 -9.11 4.27
C ASN A 162 -8.55 -7.91 4.61
N ARG A 163 -8.65 -7.57 5.88
CA ARG A 163 -9.50 -6.50 6.37
C ARG A 163 -8.80 -5.13 6.45
N VAL A 164 -7.49 -5.07 6.21
CA VAL A 164 -6.75 -3.82 6.28
C VAL A 164 -5.95 -3.61 4.99
N ARG A 165 -6.30 -2.55 4.26
CA ARG A 165 -5.64 -2.17 3.01
C ARG A 165 -4.33 -1.43 3.27
N LEU A 166 -3.33 -1.61 2.39
CA LEU A 166 -2.19 -0.70 2.34
C LEU A 166 -2.69 0.74 2.15
N GLY A 167 -2.09 1.68 2.87
CA GLY A 167 -2.58 3.06 2.99
C GLY A 167 -3.48 3.30 4.20
N ALA A 168 -3.79 2.27 5.01
CA ALA A 168 -4.37 2.46 6.32
C ALA A 168 -3.32 3.00 7.31
N HIS A 169 -3.72 3.98 8.14
CA HIS A 169 -2.90 4.64 9.14
C HIS A 169 -3.24 4.10 10.52
N LEU A 170 -2.49 3.12 11.01
CA LEU A 170 -2.78 2.45 12.29
C LEU A 170 -1.76 2.86 13.36
N ALA A 171 -2.17 3.74 14.27
CA ALA A 171 -1.34 4.16 15.39
C ALA A 171 -1.04 3.01 16.36
N PRO A 172 0.11 3.04 17.08
CA PRO A 172 0.41 2.07 18.13
C PRO A 172 -0.72 1.94 19.16
N GLY A 173 -1.05 0.70 19.56
CA GLY A 173 -2.17 0.38 20.45
C GLY A 173 -3.48 0.05 19.72
N THR A 174 -3.53 0.22 18.40
CA THR A 174 -4.71 -0.16 17.61
C THR A 174 -4.88 -1.67 17.53
N THR A 175 -6.11 -2.14 17.73
CA THR A 175 -6.52 -3.52 17.44
C THR A 175 -7.62 -3.50 16.39
N VAL A 176 -7.38 -4.13 15.24
CA VAL A 176 -8.41 -4.42 14.24
C VAL A 176 -8.87 -5.86 14.47
N MET A 177 -10.11 -6.02 14.93
CA MET A 177 -10.72 -7.31 15.21
C MET A 177 -11.09 -8.03 13.91
N HIS A 178 -11.48 -9.30 14.02
CA HIS A 178 -11.73 -10.18 12.87
C HIS A 178 -12.76 -9.59 11.87
N GLU A 179 -13.83 -8.95 12.34
CA GLU A 179 -14.86 -8.32 11.51
C GLU A 179 -14.56 -6.83 11.18
N GLY A 180 -13.53 -6.26 11.83
CA GLY A 180 -13.12 -4.88 11.57
C GLY A 180 -12.57 -4.71 10.16
N PHE A 181 -12.79 -3.53 9.57
CA PHE A 181 -12.24 -3.18 8.26
C PHE A 181 -11.68 -1.76 8.27
N VAL A 182 -10.47 -1.57 7.76
CA VAL A 182 -9.87 -0.24 7.61
C VAL A 182 -9.40 -0.03 6.17
N ASN A 183 -9.96 0.99 5.52
CA ASN A 183 -9.62 1.36 4.16
C ASN A 183 -8.32 2.17 4.09
N PHE A 184 -7.76 2.36 2.88
CA PHE A 184 -6.68 3.32 2.65
C PHE A 184 -7.15 4.75 2.98
N ASN A 185 -6.21 5.63 3.30
CA ASN A 185 -6.49 7.01 3.71
C ASN A 185 -7.49 7.11 4.88
N ALA A 186 -7.51 6.11 5.74
CA ALA A 186 -8.33 6.05 6.94
C ALA A 186 -7.50 5.43 8.07
N GLY A 187 -7.95 5.55 9.30
CA GLY A 187 -7.26 4.88 10.41
C GLY A 187 -7.41 5.58 11.74
N THR A 188 -6.48 5.27 12.64
CA THR A 188 -6.49 5.67 14.04
C THR A 188 -5.35 6.63 14.36
N LEU A 189 -5.57 7.57 15.29
CA LEU A 189 -4.53 8.50 15.77
C LEU A 189 -3.97 8.11 17.15
N GLY A 190 -4.44 7.01 17.72
CA GLY A 190 -4.00 6.49 19.00
C GLY A 190 -4.57 5.09 19.27
N SER A 191 -4.53 4.64 20.51
CA SER A 191 -5.08 3.33 20.91
C SER A 191 -6.57 3.27 20.63
N SER A 192 -7.01 2.25 19.89
CA SER A 192 -8.40 2.10 19.46
C SER A 192 -8.72 0.65 19.17
N MET A 193 -9.99 0.27 19.35
CA MET A 193 -10.49 -1.04 18.94
C MET A 193 -11.45 -0.89 17.75
N ILE A 194 -11.19 -1.62 16.68
CA ILE A 194 -11.97 -1.56 15.44
C ILE A 194 -12.60 -2.93 15.19
N GLU A 195 -13.89 -3.05 15.49
CA GLU A 195 -14.72 -4.22 15.14
C GLU A 195 -15.66 -3.93 13.97
N GLY A 196 -15.92 -2.65 13.69
CA GLY A 196 -16.76 -2.17 12.60
C GLY A 196 -15.94 -1.77 11.36
N ARG A 197 -16.64 -1.12 10.41
CA ARG A 197 -16.05 -0.66 9.15
C ARG A 197 -15.62 0.80 9.25
N VAL A 198 -14.35 1.06 8.93
CA VAL A 198 -13.75 2.39 8.83
C VAL A 198 -13.47 2.68 7.35
N SER A 199 -14.31 3.52 6.73
CA SER A 199 -14.24 3.85 5.30
C SER A 199 -13.13 4.85 5.01
N GLN A 200 -12.78 5.00 3.73
CA GLN A 200 -11.82 6.00 3.26
C GLN A 200 -12.15 7.40 3.80
N GLY A 201 -11.11 8.12 4.26
CA GLY A 201 -11.23 9.47 4.79
C GLY A 201 -11.65 9.55 6.26
N VAL A 202 -11.97 8.43 6.90
CA VAL A 202 -12.37 8.39 8.32
C VAL A 202 -11.13 8.36 9.21
N VAL A 203 -11.13 9.22 10.23
CA VAL A 203 -10.07 9.30 11.24
C VAL A 203 -10.67 9.02 12.62
N ILE A 204 -10.15 8.01 13.30
CA ILE A 204 -10.58 7.57 14.63
C ILE A 204 -9.64 8.19 15.67
N GLY A 205 -10.20 8.89 16.64
CA GLY A 205 -9.44 9.48 17.74
C GLY A 205 -8.91 8.44 18.74
N ASP A 206 -7.94 8.85 19.55
CA ASP A 206 -7.39 8.01 20.60
C ASP A 206 -8.47 7.61 21.64
N GLY A 207 -8.39 6.39 22.13
CA GLY A 207 -9.32 5.85 23.12
C GLY A 207 -10.72 5.51 22.59
N SER A 208 -10.89 5.45 21.26
CA SER A 208 -12.19 5.17 20.65
C SER A 208 -12.39 3.71 20.29
N ASP A 209 -13.62 3.21 20.50
CA ASP A 209 -14.05 1.87 20.11
C ASP A 209 -15.10 1.95 19.00
N ILE A 210 -14.89 1.20 17.93
CA ILE A 210 -15.84 1.05 16.82
C ILE A 210 -16.45 -0.34 16.91
N GLY A 211 -17.65 -0.41 17.47
CA GLY A 211 -18.33 -1.67 17.76
C GLY A 211 -18.68 -2.47 16.51
N GLY A 212 -18.85 -3.79 16.70
CA GLY A 212 -19.23 -4.72 15.64
C GLY A 212 -20.54 -4.32 14.95
N GLY A 213 -20.55 -4.38 13.63
CA GLY A 213 -21.69 -3.95 12.80
C GLY A 213 -21.78 -2.44 12.55
N ALA A 214 -20.98 -1.61 13.23
CA ALA A 214 -20.90 -0.19 12.90
C ALA A 214 -20.24 0.04 11.54
N SER A 215 -20.73 1.03 10.80
CA SER A 215 -20.15 1.45 9.52
C SER A 215 -19.99 2.96 9.51
N ILE A 216 -18.75 3.44 9.60
CA ILE A 216 -18.45 4.86 9.56
C ILE A 216 -18.09 5.23 8.12
N MET A 217 -18.91 6.09 7.54
CA MET A 217 -18.74 6.57 6.17
C MET A 217 -17.93 7.86 6.18
N GLY A 218 -16.88 7.88 5.39
CA GLY A 218 -16.06 9.07 5.14
C GLY A 218 -16.40 9.71 3.79
N THR A 219 -15.45 9.69 2.86
CA THR A 219 -15.67 10.17 1.50
C THR A 219 -16.65 9.26 0.77
N LEU A 220 -17.75 9.81 0.27
CA LEU A 220 -18.65 9.12 -0.63
C LEU A 220 -18.05 9.18 -2.04
N SER A 221 -17.84 8.01 -2.66
CA SER A 221 -17.58 7.95 -4.09
C SER A 221 -18.88 8.26 -4.82
N GLY A 222 -18.92 9.37 -5.52
CA GLY A 222 -20.01 9.70 -6.46
C GLY A 222 -19.86 8.94 -7.75
#